data_57296fe9563de462a3fc5ad04a4479cd
#
_entry.id   57296fe9563de462a3fc5ad04a4479cd
#
_cell.length_a   1.000
_cell.length_b   1.000
_cell.length_c   1.000
_cell.angle_alpha   90.00
_cell.angle_beta   90.00
_cell.angle_gamma   90.00
#
_symmetry.space_group_name_H-M   'P 1'
#
loop_
_entity.id
_entity.type
_entity.pdbx_description
1 polymer ?
#
loop_
_entity_poly.entity_id
_entity_poly.type
_entity_poly.pdbx_seq_one_letter_code
_entity_poly.pdbx_strand_id
1 'polypeptide(L)'
;MVTSNTIFSNYHPNGHHINPSLLWEYDMSTFDWQRSKALVAQRVVELGWPEDFYGAFDLYGGFEGFREIIKSIPHLSDIDINFVCHYFNLQKEELLCYTRKQLRQARISLWCKETLTGVSSPTD
;
A
#
# COMPACT_ATOMS: atom_id res chain seq x y z
N MET A 1 -0.29 -22.97 -1.64
CA MET A 1 -0.64 -22.56 -1.66
C MET A 1 -1.43 -21.99 -1.82
N VAL A 2 -1.77 -21.58 -1.83
CA VAL A 2 -2.45 -21.14 -1.95
C VAL A 2 -2.99 -20.52 -2.48
N THR A 3 -3.27 -20.29 -2.82
CA THR A 3 -3.68 -19.81 -3.33
C THR A 3 -4.62 -18.91 -3.39
N SER A 4 -4.80 -18.20 -2.65
CA SER A 4 -5.71 -17.15 -2.59
C SER A 4 -5.41 -16.05 -3.54
N ASN A 5 -4.30 -15.98 -4.10
CA ASN A 5 -3.99 -14.88 -5.01
C ASN A 5 -4.03 -15.36 -6.43
N THR A 6 -5.16 -15.80 -6.84
CA THR A 6 -5.31 -16.33 -8.18
C THR A 6 -5.02 -15.34 -9.27
N ILE A 7 -5.17 -14.04 -9.00
CA ILE A 7 -4.88 -13.05 -10.03
C ILE A 7 -3.40 -13.03 -10.40
N PHE A 8 -2.55 -13.58 -9.54
CA PHE A 8 -1.11 -13.61 -9.80
C PHE A 8 -0.62 -15.00 -10.17
N SER A 9 -1.53 -15.93 -10.40
CA SER A 9 -1.14 -17.32 -10.63
C SER A 9 -0.37 -17.51 -11.94
N ASN A 10 -0.52 -16.59 -12.86
CA ASN A 10 0.19 -16.68 -14.14
C ASN A 10 1.52 -15.95 -14.14
N TYR A 11 1.97 -15.50 -13.01
CA TYR A 11 3.23 -14.78 -12.94
C TYR A 11 4.42 -15.71 -13.22
N HIS A 12 5.28 -15.28 -14.11
CA HIS A 12 6.54 -15.95 -14.40
C HIS A 12 7.63 -14.88 -14.35
N PRO A 13 8.73 -15.10 -13.66
CA PRO A 13 9.78 -14.08 -13.54
C PRO A 13 10.35 -13.65 -14.88
N ASN A 14 10.82 -12.43 -14.90
CA ASN A 14 11.55 -11.80 -16.01
C ASN A 14 10.67 -11.28 -17.12
N GLY A 15 11.03 -10.15 -17.62
CA GLY A 15 10.37 -9.57 -18.78
C GLY A 15 9.18 -8.71 -18.50
N HIS A 16 8.88 -8.46 -17.23
CA HIS A 16 7.74 -7.61 -16.88
C HIS A 16 8.24 -6.23 -16.47
N HIS A 17 7.44 -5.22 -16.76
CA HIS A 17 7.81 -3.85 -16.45
C HIS A 17 6.62 -3.10 -15.90
N ILE A 18 6.88 -2.17 -14.99
CA ILE A 18 5.87 -1.28 -14.46
C ILE A 18 5.66 -0.16 -15.47
N ASN A 19 4.40 0.15 -15.73
CA ASN A 19 4.06 1.23 -16.66
C ASN A 19 4.53 2.56 -16.07
N PRO A 20 5.44 3.28 -16.74
CA PRO A 20 5.96 4.53 -16.19
C PRO A 20 4.88 5.58 -15.96
N SER A 21 3.73 5.47 -16.58
CA SER A 21 2.67 6.45 -16.39
C SER A 21 2.13 6.43 -14.95
N LEU A 22 2.39 5.38 -14.20
CA LEU A 22 2.02 5.34 -12.78
C LEU A 22 2.85 6.33 -11.96
N LEU A 23 3.99 6.75 -12.51
CA LEU A 23 4.91 7.67 -11.84
C LEU A 23 5.11 8.91 -12.69
N TRP A 24 4.02 9.40 -13.27
CA TRP A 24 4.06 10.45 -14.27
C TRP A 24 4.74 11.74 -13.79
N GLU A 25 4.73 12.00 -12.50
CA GLU A 25 5.32 13.23 -11.97
C GLU A 25 6.83 13.13 -11.77
N TYR A 26 7.44 11.98 -12.04
CA TYR A 26 8.87 11.79 -11.82
C TYR A 26 9.63 11.63 -13.12
N ASP A 27 10.89 12.03 -13.09
CA ASP A 27 11.77 11.85 -14.24
C ASP A 27 12.34 10.43 -14.18
N MET A 28 11.90 9.58 -15.09
CA MET A 28 12.31 8.18 -15.08
C MET A 28 13.78 7.97 -15.34
N SER A 29 14.44 8.94 -15.99
CA SER A 29 15.87 8.79 -16.28
C SER A 29 16.72 8.88 -15.01
N THR A 30 16.21 9.52 -13.97
CA THR A 30 16.94 9.67 -12.72
C THR A 30 16.23 8.99 -11.55
N PHE A 31 15.15 8.30 -11.82
CA PHE A 31 14.33 7.70 -10.76
C PHE A 31 15.06 6.55 -10.07
N ASP A 32 15.09 6.57 -8.74
CA ASP A 32 15.75 5.51 -7.98
C ASP A 32 14.69 4.52 -7.52
N TRP A 33 14.60 3.40 -8.22
CA TRP A 33 13.58 2.39 -7.98
C TRP A 33 13.70 1.74 -6.60
N GLN A 34 14.93 1.54 -6.13
CA GLN A 34 15.14 0.88 -4.84
C GLN A 34 14.81 1.82 -3.68
N ARG A 35 15.23 3.06 -3.81
CA ARG A 35 15.00 4.03 -2.75
C ARG A 35 13.51 4.39 -2.66
N SER A 36 12.80 4.36 -3.77
CA SER A 36 11.40 4.75 -3.83
C SER A 36 10.45 3.57 -3.83
N LYS A 37 10.90 2.42 -3.37
CA LYS A 37 10.12 1.19 -3.52
C LYS A 37 8.76 1.25 -2.84
N ALA A 38 8.65 1.93 -1.70
CA ALA A 38 7.36 2.06 -1.03
C ALA A 38 6.39 2.90 -1.86
N LEU A 39 6.88 3.96 -2.48
CA LEU A 39 6.07 4.78 -3.36
C LEU A 39 5.63 3.98 -4.60
N VAL A 40 6.56 3.25 -5.19
CA VAL A 40 6.24 2.43 -6.36
C VAL A 40 5.19 1.39 -6.01
N ALA A 41 5.35 0.72 -4.88
CA ALA A 41 4.40 -0.28 -4.45
C ALA A 41 3.02 0.34 -4.22
N GLN A 42 2.98 1.52 -3.63
CA GLN A 42 1.73 2.21 -3.41
C GLN A 42 1.02 2.50 -4.73
N ARG A 43 1.75 3.02 -5.72
CA ARG A 43 1.15 3.34 -7.02
C ARG A 43 0.68 2.09 -7.74
N VAL A 44 1.44 1.02 -7.66
CA VAL A 44 1.04 -0.24 -8.28
C VAL A 44 -0.24 -0.77 -7.63
N VAL A 45 -0.32 -0.72 -6.31
CA VAL A 45 -1.53 -1.19 -5.60
C VAL A 45 -2.73 -0.33 -5.95
N GLU A 46 -2.54 0.99 -6.01
CA GLU A 46 -3.66 1.90 -6.24
C GLU A 46 -4.14 1.94 -7.68
N LEU A 47 -3.23 1.86 -8.62
CA LEU A 47 -3.54 2.17 -10.01
C LEU A 47 -3.10 1.10 -11.00
N GLY A 48 -2.34 0.11 -10.56
CA GLY A 48 -1.70 -0.81 -11.48
C GLY A 48 -2.62 -1.89 -12.03
N TRP A 49 -2.23 -2.39 -13.18
CA TRP A 49 -2.83 -3.57 -13.78
C TRP A 49 -2.00 -4.79 -13.38
N PRO A 50 -2.48 -6.00 -13.60
CA PRO A 50 -1.70 -7.20 -13.23
C PRO A 50 -0.28 -7.19 -13.76
N GLU A 51 -0.06 -6.68 -14.97
CA GLU A 51 1.28 -6.60 -15.52
C GLU A 51 2.19 -5.70 -14.68
N ASP A 52 1.64 -4.65 -14.09
CA ASP A 52 2.41 -3.76 -13.23
C ASP A 52 2.82 -4.48 -11.94
N PHE A 53 1.95 -5.32 -11.42
CA PHE A 53 2.32 -6.14 -10.26
C PHE A 53 3.43 -7.10 -10.63
N TYR A 54 3.37 -7.70 -11.81
CA TYR A 54 4.43 -8.60 -12.27
C TYR A 54 5.75 -7.85 -12.41
N GLY A 55 5.70 -6.63 -12.96
CA GLY A 55 6.89 -5.80 -13.04
C GLY A 55 7.49 -5.50 -11.69
N ALA A 56 6.64 -5.22 -10.72
CA ALA A 56 7.10 -4.97 -9.35
C ALA A 56 7.70 -6.23 -8.74
N PHE A 57 7.10 -7.39 -9.00
CA PHE A 57 7.65 -8.65 -8.50
C PHE A 57 9.05 -8.87 -9.07
N ASP A 58 9.21 -8.64 -10.38
CA ASP A 58 10.52 -8.79 -11.00
C ASP A 58 11.56 -7.84 -10.41
N LEU A 59 11.12 -6.64 -10.07
CA LEU A 59 12.03 -5.60 -9.59
C LEU A 59 12.41 -5.78 -8.13
N TYR A 60 11.49 -6.28 -7.31
CA TYR A 60 11.63 -6.25 -5.86
C TYR A 60 11.73 -7.64 -5.22
N GLY A 61 12.11 -8.63 -5.95
CA GLY A 61 12.38 -9.92 -5.33
C GLY A 61 11.18 -10.87 -5.29
N GLY A 62 10.31 -10.77 -6.27
CA GLY A 62 9.20 -11.69 -6.42
C GLY A 62 8.02 -11.31 -5.56
N PHE A 63 7.06 -12.22 -5.48
CA PHE A 63 5.85 -12.01 -4.70
C PHE A 63 6.16 -11.69 -3.24
N GLU A 64 7.07 -12.44 -2.65
CA GLU A 64 7.42 -12.24 -1.24
C GLU A 64 8.13 -10.92 -1.01
N GLY A 65 9.02 -10.54 -1.91
CA GLY A 65 9.72 -9.26 -1.80
C GLY A 65 8.76 -8.09 -1.86
N PHE A 66 7.81 -8.15 -2.79
CA PHE A 66 6.82 -7.09 -2.92
C PHE A 66 5.90 -7.07 -1.69
N ARG A 67 5.54 -8.23 -1.18
CA ARG A 67 4.70 -8.34 0.01
C ARG A 67 5.33 -7.62 1.20
N GLU A 68 6.64 -7.75 1.38
CA GLU A 68 7.33 -7.06 2.46
C GLU A 68 7.30 -5.55 2.27
N ILE A 69 7.40 -5.07 1.04
CA ILE A 69 7.36 -3.65 0.76
C ILE A 69 5.98 -3.08 1.07
N ILE A 70 4.93 -3.83 0.78
CA ILE A 70 3.57 -3.39 1.05
C ILE A 70 3.41 -3.01 2.53
N LYS A 71 4.05 -3.73 3.42
CA LYS A 71 3.95 -3.44 4.85
C LYS A 71 4.46 -2.05 5.20
N SER A 72 5.34 -1.49 4.37
CA SER A 72 5.94 -0.19 4.64
C SER A 72 5.25 0.99 3.95
N ILE A 73 4.23 0.73 3.16
CA ILE A 73 3.51 1.80 2.47
C ILE A 73 2.80 2.68 3.50
N PRO A 74 3.02 4.01 3.45
CA PRO A 74 2.47 4.88 4.49
C PRO A 74 0.97 5.15 4.37
N HIS A 75 0.42 5.08 3.17
CA HIS A 75 -1.01 5.37 2.96
C HIS A 75 -1.63 4.44 1.94
N LEU A 76 -2.78 3.88 2.28
CA LEU A 76 -3.62 3.15 1.35
C LEU A 76 -5.07 3.38 1.77
N SER A 77 -5.98 3.39 0.81
CA SER A 77 -7.39 3.47 1.12
C SER A 77 -7.86 2.17 1.76
N ASP A 78 -9.03 2.20 2.36
CA ASP A 78 -9.57 0.99 2.98
C ASP A 78 -9.79 -0.12 1.96
N ILE A 79 -10.20 0.24 0.75
CA ILE A 79 -10.37 -0.72 -0.32
C ILE A 79 -9.04 -1.38 -0.67
N ASP A 80 -7.99 -0.58 -0.77
CA ASP A 80 -6.67 -1.09 -1.10
C ASP A 80 -6.09 -1.93 0.02
N ILE A 81 -6.36 -1.55 1.26
CA ILE A 81 -5.93 -2.34 2.41
C ILE A 81 -6.59 -3.73 2.34
N ASN A 82 -7.89 -3.76 2.07
CA ASN A 82 -8.57 -5.05 1.95
C ASN A 82 -8.03 -5.87 0.81
N PHE A 83 -7.70 -5.22 -0.31
CA PHE A 83 -7.13 -5.89 -1.46
C PHE A 83 -5.81 -6.57 -1.10
N VAL A 84 -4.88 -5.81 -0.51
CA VAL A 84 -3.57 -6.39 -0.22
C VAL A 84 -3.64 -7.44 0.88
N CYS A 85 -4.52 -7.28 1.84
CA CYS A 85 -4.68 -8.29 2.87
C CYS A 85 -5.19 -9.59 2.28
N HIS A 86 -6.10 -9.49 1.34
CA HIS A 86 -6.67 -10.67 0.70
C HIS A 86 -5.68 -11.37 -0.23
N TYR A 87 -5.07 -10.60 -1.12
CA TYR A 87 -4.24 -11.20 -2.18
C TYR A 87 -2.81 -11.48 -1.74
N PHE A 88 -2.33 -10.82 -0.70
CA PHE A 88 -0.98 -11.04 -0.22
C PHE A 88 -0.95 -11.74 1.14
N ASN A 89 -2.13 -12.13 1.62
CA ASN A 89 -2.26 -12.88 2.86
C ASN A 89 -1.60 -12.13 4.03
N LEU A 90 -2.00 -10.88 4.19
CA LEU A 90 -1.49 -10.03 5.24
C LEU A 90 -2.58 -9.74 6.26
N GLN A 91 -2.19 -9.53 7.50
CA GLN A 91 -3.08 -9.03 8.52
C GLN A 91 -3.02 -7.51 8.50
N LYS A 92 -4.13 -6.85 8.77
CA LYS A 92 -4.16 -5.39 8.75
C LYS A 92 -3.12 -4.81 9.70
N GLU A 93 -2.92 -5.47 10.83
CA GLU A 93 -1.97 -5.00 11.85
C GLU A 93 -0.52 -5.01 11.37
N GLU A 94 -0.22 -5.74 10.30
CA GLU A 94 1.11 -5.76 9.75
C GLU A 94 1.40 -4.54 8.87
N LEU A 95 0.36 -3.77 8.52
CA LEU A 95 0.50 -2.66 7.59
C LEU A 95 0.73 -1.36 8.33
N LEU A 96 1.78 -0.64 7.95
CA LEU A 96 2.06 0.66 8.54
C LEU A 96 0.90 1.62 8.30
N CYS A 97 0.32 1.60 7.11
CA CYS A 97 -0.79 2.49 6.79
C CYS A 97 -2.00 2.24 7.68
N TYR A 98 -2.28 1.01 8.03
CA TYR A 98 -3.39 0.70 8.92
C TYR A 98 -3.10 1.20 10.33
N THR A 99 -1.91 0.95 10.83
CA THR A 99 -1.52 1.40 12.16
C THR A 99 -1.59 2.92 12.25
N ARG A 100 -1.13 3.62 11.22
CA ARG A 100 -1.20 5.08 11.18
C ARG A 100 -2.64 5.57 11.20
N LYS A 101 -3.54 4.90 10.48
CA LYS A 101 -4.96 5.25 10.50
C LYS A 101 -5.55 5.05 11.89
N GLN A 102 -5.21 3.96 12.55
CA GLN A 102 -5.71 3.70 13.89
C GLN A 102 -5.25 4.75 14.89
N LEU A 103 -3.98 5.11 14.83
CA LEU A 103 -3.43 6.12 15.71
C LEU A 103 -4.07 7.48 15.47
N ARG A 104 -4.30 7.80 14.21
CA ARG A 104 -4.94 9.06 13.86
C ARG A 104 -6.37 9.10 14.36
N GLN A 105 -7.11 8.00 14.19
CA GLN A 105 -8.47 7.93 14.67
C GLN A 105 -8.55 8.04 16.18
N ALA A 106 -7.65 7.40 16.88
CA ALA A 106 -7.60 7.47 18.33
C ALA A 106 -7.35 8.90 18.78
N ARG A 107 -6.45 9.60 18.10
CA ARG A 107 -6.13 10.97 18.44
C ARG A 107 -7.31 11.90 18.18
N ILE A 108 -7.98 11.74 17.05
CA ILE A 108 -9.13 12.54 16.71
C ILE A 108 -10.26 12.30 17.71
N SER A 109 -10.49 11.07 18.06
CA SER A 109 -11.51 10.70 18.99
C SER A 109 -11.27 11.32 20.37
N LEU A 110 -10.04 11.28 20.83
CA LEU A 110 -9.66 11.85 22.09
C LEU A 110 -9.82 13.35 22.07
N TRP A 111 -9.42 13.98 20.99
CA TRP A 111 -9.54 15.42 20.83
C TRP A 111 -11.00 15.87 20.82
N CYS A 112 -11.86 15.14 20.14
CA CYS A 112 -13.28 15.44 20.12
C CYS A 112 -13.89 15.29 21.49
N LYS A 113 -13.47 14.29 22.24
CA LYS A 113 -13.94 14.07 23.57
C LYS A 113 -13.61 15.24 24.47
N GLU A 114 -12.39 15.72 24.40
CA GLU A 114 -11.97 16.87 25.20
C GLU A 114 -12.76 18.12 24.83
N THR A 115 -12.98 18.32 23.56
CA THR A 115 -13.73 19.46 23.10
C THR A 115 -15.15 19.43 23.67
N LEU A 116 -15.77 18.29 23.62
CA LEU A 116 -17.13 18.18 24.11
C LEU A 116 -17.24 18.37 25.59
N THR A 117 -16.30 17.85 26.35
CA THR A 117 -16.41 17.94 27.80
C THR A 117 -15.79 19.20 28.31
N GLY A 118 -14.74 19.67 27.72
CA GLY A 118 -14.02 20.80 28.24
C GLY A 118 -14.68 22.08 27.90
N VAL A 119 -15.36 22.19 26.82
CA VAL A 119 -15.88 23.42 26.43
C VAL A 119 -17.27 23.49 26.60
N SER A 120 -17.81 22.66 26.99
CA SER A 120 -19.17 22.70 27.13
C SER A 120 -19.79 23.01 25.88
N SER A 121 -19.23 23.19 24.95
CA SER A 121 -19.80 23.53 23.84
C SER A 121 -20.08 22.50 23.13
N PRO A 122 -20.71 22.32 22.84
CA PRO A 122 -21.09 21.36 22.27
C PRO A 122 -20.83 21.37 21.00
N THR A 123 -20.53 21.73 20.67
CA THR A 123 -20.44 21.76 19.56
C THR A 123 -19.85 21.21 19.07
N ASP A 124 -19.63 21.06 19.32
CA ASP A 124 -19.18 20.57 18.85
C ASP A 124 -19.46 20.12 18.35
#